data_88d5e2e0fb384caae94e21253d560a2c
#
_entry.id   88d5e2e0fb384caae94e21253d560a2c
#
_cell.length_a   1.000
_cell.length_b   1.000
_cell.length_c   1.000
_cell.angle_alpha   90.00
_cell.angle_beta   90.00
_cell.angle_gamma   90.00
#
_symmetry.space_group_name_H-M   'P 1'
#
loop_
_entity.id
_entity.type
_entity.pdbx_description
1 polymer ?
#
loop_
_entity_poly.entity_id
_entity_poly.type
_entity_poly.pdbx_seq_one_letter_code
_entity_poly.pdbx_strand_id
1 'polypeptide(L)'
;MPRKLDLRSGRPVWSAYRAPAVPTSALTRDAKADVLVIGMGISGAMIAEALTADGHSVVCIDRRGPLRGSTSATTALVQFEIDQPLTALGRMIGKASAEQAWRRSRLAVSNLAGRIAELSINCRLSRAPSLYLAGTVLGPSQLRDETEARRQAGIAATYLAPAPLAARFGIERDGAILSHGNIALDPRKLTAGLLLKALERKARLYAPVEATTIEDSAKEVVVATRGSPTITAQHVLLATGYELTDIVPAAAHRVISTWAIATRSQPRKIWPDAALIWEASDPYLYARATADGRVICGGEDEDFIDKERRDALIAGKSLRLARKLGRLFPDLDTRPDFAWTGSFGTTTTGLPYIGAIPGHPRIQAVMGYGGNGIAFSQIASEIVSAAIAGSEDTDASLFAFSHRQQRHKQSLIT
;
A
#
# COMPACT_ATOMS: atom_id res chain seq x y z
N MET A 1 -23.01 7.00 -5.34
CA MET A 1 -21.99 7.96 -4.85
C MET A 1 -20.94 7.24 -4.03
N PRO A 2 -19.65 7.59 -4.10
CA PRO A 2 -18.65 6.92 -3.29
C PRO A 2 -18.96 7.12 -1.81
N ARG A 3 -18.87 6.02 -1.05
CA ARG A 3 -19.05 6.07 0.42
C ARG A 3 -17.93 6.90 1.03
N LYS A 4 -18.25 7.99 1.70
CA LYS A 4 -17.27 8.80 2.43
C LYS A 4 -16.87 8.07 3.69
N LEU A 5 -15.57 7.72 3.80
CA LEU A 5 -15.01 7.09 4.99
C LEU A 5 -14.09 8.07 5.72
N ASP A 6 -14.12 8.03 7.03
CA ASP A 6 -13.02 8.60 7.81
C ASP A 6 -11.91 7.55 7.90
N LEU A 7 -10.93 7.69 7.02
CA LEU A 7 -9.91 6.66 6.79
C LEU A 7 -8.87 6.54 7.91
N ARG A 8 -8.82 7.50 8.83
CA ARG A 8 -7.85 7.53 9.92
C ARG A 8 -8.23 8.48 11.04
N SER A 9 -7.78 8.18 12.24
CA SER A 9 -7.90 9.06 13.41
C SER A 9 -6.67 8.94 14.32
N GLY A 10 -6.58 9.77 15.34
CA GLY A 10 -5.42 9.85 16.21
C GLY A 10 -4.29 10.68 15.60
N ARG A 11 -3.07 10.51 16.13
CA ARG A 11 -1.89 11.28 15.74
C ARG A 11 -0.85 10.36 15.06
N PRO A 12 -0.83 10.24 13.73
CA PRO A 12 0.19 9.47 13.02
C PRO A 12 1.59 10.07 13.21
N VAL A 13 2.61 9.20 13.27
CA VAL A 13 4.02 9.59 13.45
C VAL A 13 4.50 10.58 12.38
N TRP A 14 3.94 10.51 11.19
CA TRP A 14 4.31 11.39 10.08
C TRP A 14 3.97 12.86 10.32
N SER A 15 3.16 13.18 11.33
CA SER A 15 2.91 14.56 11.76
C SER A 15 4.14 15.21 12.42
N ALA A 16 5.10 14.41 12.90
CA ALA A 16 6.37 14.89 13.43
C ALA A 16 7.35 15.36 12.33
N TYR A 17 7.12 14.98 11.08
CA TYR A 17 8.03 15.28 9.98
C TYR A 17 7.38 16.23 8.98
N ARG A 18 8.11 17.27 8.59
CA ARG A 18 7.64 18.18 7.54
C ARG A 18 7.78 17.51 6.18
N ALA A 19 6.69 17.42 5.43
CA ALA A 19 6.68 17.08 4.02
C ALA A 19 6.62 18.35 3.16
N PRO A 20 7.14 18.35 1.93
CA PRO A 20 6.97 19.46 1.00
C PRO A 20 5.49 19.79 0.79
N ALA A 21 5.16 21.05 0.63
CA ALA A 21 3.84 21.48 0.24
C ALA A 21 3.62 21.16 -1.24
N VAL A 22 2.45 20.64 -1.57
CA VAL A 22 2.04 20.38 -2.96
C VAL A 22 0.98 21.44 -3.31
N PRO A 23 1.29 22.37 -4.23
CA PRO A 23 0.32 23.40 -4.64
C PRO A 23 -0.82 22.77 -5.42
N THR A 24 -2.03 23.26 -5.20
CA THR A 24 -3.24 22.91 -5.95
C THR A 24 -4.00 24.18 -6.31
N SER A 25 -4.80 24.12 -7.36
CA SER A 25 -5.68 25.21 -7.79
C SER A 25 -7.14 24.84 -7.59
N ALA A 26 -8.02 25.85 -7.56
CA ALA A 26 -9.46 25.64 -7.67
C ALA A 26 -9.81 25.26 -9.12
N LEU A 27 -10.73 24.34 -9.30
CA LEU A 27 -11.31 24.04 -10.60
C LEU A 27 -12.47 25.03 -10.84
N THR A 28 -12.20 26.09 -11.62
CA THR A 28 -13.16 27.18 -11.86
C THR A 28 -13.82 27.14 -13.24
N ARG A 29 -13.35 26.26 -14.14
CA ARG A 29 -13.85 26.07 -15.50
C ARG A 29 -13.63 24.63 -15.92
N ASP A 30 -14.33 24.18 -16.95
CA ASP A 30 -14.15 22.87 -17.53
C ASP A 30 -12.69 22.61 -17.92
N ALA A 31 -12.27 21.36 -17.76
CA ALA A 31 -10.92 20.93 -18.06
C ALA A 31 -10.92 19.73 -19.01
N LYS A 32 -9.86 19.62 -19.80
CA LYS A 32 -9.64 18.47 -20.69
C LYS A 32 -8.22 17.93 -20.50
N ALA A 33 -8.06 16.59 -20.54
CA ALA A 33 -6.78 15.90 -20.42
C ALA A 33 -6.79 14.58 -21.19
N ASP A 34 -5.62 13.96 -21.38
CA ASP A 34 -5.56 12.59 -21.83
C ASP A 34 -5.98 11.67 -20.68
N VAL A 35 -5.51 11.94 -19.47
CA VAL A 35 -5.83 11.13 -18.29
C VAL A 35 -6.29 12.00 -17.11
N LEU A 36 -7.42 11.63 -16.53
CA LEU A 36 -7.88 12.15 -15.24
C LEU A 36 -7.57 11.13 -14.14
N VAL A 37 -6.80 11.53 -13.14
CA VAL A 37 -6.52 10.75 -11.93
C VAL A 37 -7.39 11.26 -10.77
N ILE A 38 -8.25 10.41 -10.23
CA ILE A 38 -9.10 10.72 -9.08
C ILE A 38 -8.47 10.15 -7.81
N GLY A 39 -7.90 11.04 -7.01
CA GLY A 39 -7.17 10.75 -5.78
C GLY A 39 -5.71 11.17 -5.86
N MET A 40 -5.26 12.00 -4.90
CA MET A 40 -3.87 12.47 -4.76
C MET A 40 -3.18 11.87 -3.53
N GLY A 41 -3.50 10.59 -3.24
CA GLY A 41 -2.74 9.73 -2.36
C GLY A 41 -1.53 9.13 -3.06
N ILE A 42 -0.84 8.20 -2.39
CA ILE A 42 0.40 7.60 -2.91
C ILE A 42 0.21 6.91 -4.26
N SER A 43 -0.90 6.18 -4.45
CA SER A 43 -1.18 5.48 -5.72
C SER A 43 -1.41 6.46 -6.86
N GLY A 44 -2.27 7.47 -6.65
CA GLY A 44 -2.51 8.50 -7.66
C GLY A 44 -1.27 9.31 -7.98
N ALA A 45 -0.41 9.56 -6.98
CA ALA A 45 0.86 10.27 -7.18
C ALA A 45 1.86 9.48 -8.03
N MET A 46 2.02 8.16 -7.77
CA MET A 46 2.88 7.29 -8.59
C MET A 46 2.41 7.23 -10.03
N ILE A 47 1.11 7.05 -10.23
CA ILE A 47 0.54 6.94 -11.58
C ILE A 47 0.59 8.29 -12.32
N ALA A 48 0.27 9.40 -11.66
CA ALA A 48 0.35 10.73 -12.29
C ALA A 48 1.80 11.08 -12.69
N GLU A 49 2.77 10.71 -11.85
CA GLU A 49 4.18 10.90 -12.16
C GLU A 49 4.62 10.06 -13.36
N ALA A 50 4.25 8.77 -13.40
CA ALA A 50 4.58 7.88 -14.50
C ALA A 50 3.95 8.38 -15.83
N LEU A 51 2.65 8.65 -15.85
CA LEU A 51 1.95 9.12 -17.03
C LEU A 51 2.47 10.45 -17.57
N THR A 52 2.86 11.37 -16.68
CA THR A 52 3.48 12.62 -17.11
C THR A 52 4.91 12.43 -17.63
N ALA A 53 5.63 11.42 -17.14
CA ALA A 53 6.93 11.04 -17.68
C ALA A 53 6.80 10.46 -19.10
N ASP A 54 5.71 9.74 -19.37
CA ASP A 54 5.38 9.19 -20.71
C ASP A 54 4.81 10.26 -21.66
N GLY A 55 4.68 11.52 -21.22
CA GLY A 55 4.26 12.66 -22.06
C GLY A 55 2.75 12.91 -22.10
N HIS A 56 1.95 12.18 -21.33
CA HIS A 56 0.50 12.41 -21.29
C HIS A 56 0.14 13.71 -20.55
N SER A 57 -0.90 14.39 -21.01
CA SER A 57 -1.52 15.48 -20.26
C SER A 57 -2.37 14.90 -19.13
N VAL A 58 -2.02 15.23 -17.88
CA VAL A 58 -2.66 14.67 -16.67
C VAL A 58 -3.35 15.76 -15.87
N VAL A 59 -4.61 15.50 -15.52
CA VAL A 59 -5.34 16.22 -14.48
C VAL A 59 -5.49 15.32 -13.26
N CYS A 60 -5.18 15.83 -12.08
CA CYS A 60 -5.45 15.15 -10.83
C CYS A 60 -6.49 15.92 -10.02
N ILE A 61 -7.46 15.23 -9.44
CA ILE A 61 -8.41 15.81 -8.50
C ILE A 61 -8.45 15.05 -7.18
N ASP A 62 -8.69 15.74 -6.09
CA ASP A 62 -8.90 15.11 -4.79
C ASP A 62 -9.85 15.96 -3.94
N ARG A 63 -10.80 15.32 -3.28
CA ARG A 63 -11.81 16.01 -2.44
C ARG A 63 -11.25 16.57 -1.13
N ARG A 64 -10.13 16.01 -0.65
CA ARG A 64 -9.45 16.44 0.58
C ARG A 64 -8.15 17.20 0.31
N GLY A 65 -7.59 17.03 -0.87
CA GLY A 65 -6.27 17.51 -1.26
C GLY A 65 -5.14 16.49 -1.09
N PRO A 66 -3.94 16.82 -1.56
CA PRO A 66 -2.79 15.93 -1.56
C PRO A 66 -2.48 15.35 -0.18
N LEU A 67 -2.11 14.08 -0.09
CA LEU A 67 -1.65 13.39 1.12
C LEU A 67 -2.69 13.30 2.26
N ARG A 68 -3.94 13.64 2.04
CA ARG A 68 -4.97 13.74 3.09
C ARG A 68 -5.71 12.44 3.38
N GLY A 69 -5.55 11.41 2.55
CA GLY A 69 -6.16 10.09 2.73
C GLY A 69 -5.34 9.16 3.64
N SER A 70 -5.40 7.84 3.34
CA SER A 70 -4.69 6.77 4.06
C SER A 70 -3.17 6.84 3.97
N THR A 71 -2.60 7.56 3.00
CA THR A 71 -1.15 7.80 2.89
C THR A 71 -0.52 8.30 4.19
N SER A 72 -1.23 9.11 4.97
CA SER A 72 -0.73 9.63 6.26
C SER A 72 -0.91 8.64 7.42
N ALA A 73 -1.58 7.53 7.23
CA ALA A 73 -1.80 6.52 8.26
C ALA A 73 -0.93 5.26 8.07
N THR A 74 -0.37 5.06 6.87
CA THR A 74 0.48 3.88 6.62
C THR A 74 1.72 3.89 7.49
N THR A 75 2.14 2.72 7.93
CA THR A 75 3.40 2.53 8.67
C THR A 75 4.62 2.48 7.75
N ALA A 76 4.37 2.34 6.44
CA ALA A 76 5.37 2.38 5.37
C ALA A 76 6.51 1.36 5.54
N LEU A 77 6.16 0.13 5.92
CA LEU A 77 6.98 -1.04 5.64
C LEU A 77 6.77 -1.37 4.16
N VAL A 78 7.76 -1.09 3.32
CA VAL A 78 7.64 -1.36 1.88
C VAL A 78 8.30 -2.69 1.60
N GLN A 79 7.54 -3.73 1.81
CA GLN A 79 7.94 -5.11 1.64
C GLN A 79 7.48 -5.65 0.29
N PHE A 80 8.29 -6.54 -0.30
CA PHE A 80 7.86 -7.32 -1.44
C PHE A 80 7.08 -8.57 -1.01
N GLU A 81 7.27 -9.02 0.22
CA GLU A 81 6.52 -10.14 0.77
C GLU A 81 5.04 -9.78 0.85
N ILE A 82 4.23 -10.56 0.16
CA ILE A 82 2.78 -10.39 0.13
C ILE A 82 2.18 -10.91 1.45
N ASP A 83 1.07 -10.32 1.91
CA ASP A 83 0.40 -10.71 3.17
C ASP A 83 0.10 -12.22 3.23
N GLN A 84 -0.24 -12.84 2.08
CA GLN A 84 -0.35 -14.29 1.99
C GLN A 84 1.01 -14.92 1.71
N PRO A 85 1.50 -15.84 2.56
CA PRO A 85 2.72 -16.60 2.29
C PRO A 85 2.67 -17.27 0.91
N LEU A 86 3.83 -17.40 0.26
CA LEU A 86 3.91 -17.96 -1.10
C LEU A 86 3.29 -19.37 -1.17
N THR A 87 3.53 -20.19 -0.15
CA THR A 87 2.94 -21.54 -0.05
C THR A 87 1.42 -21.51 0.07
N ALA A 88 0.86 -20.55 0.82
CA ALA A 88 -0.57 -20.38 0.97
C ALA A 88 -1.20 -19.82 -0.31
N LEU A 89 -0.60 -18.78 -0.89
CA LEU A 89 -1.06 -18.20 -2.15
C LEU A 89 -1.01 -19.23 -3.29
N GLY A 90 0.03 -20.09 -3.33
CA GLY A 90 0.14 -21.17 -4.32
C GLY A 90 -1.02 -22.16 -4.28
N ARG A 91 -1.57 -22.44 -3.09
CA ARG A 91 -2.78 -23.28 -2.93
C ARG A 91 -4.04 -22.58 -3.42
N MET A 92 -4.09 -21.23 -3.34
CA MET A 92 -5.28 -20.45 -3.71
C MET A 92 -5.38 -20.17 -5.21
N ILE A 93 -4.25 -19.85 -5.87
CA ILE A 93 -4.24 -19.37 -7.26
C ILE A 93 -3.37 -20.23 -8.20
N GLY A 94 -2.74 -21.27 -7.67
CA GLY A 94 -1.78 -22.13 -8.38
C GLY A 94 -0.34 -21.65 -8.20
N LYS A 95 0.61 -22.61 -8.14
CA LYS A 95 2.03 -22.37 -7.85
C LYS A 95 2.64 -21.32 -8.79
N ALA A 96 2.48 -21.50 -10.10
CA ALA A 96 3.09 -20.59 -11.09
C ALA A 96 2.61 -19.14 -10.95
N SER A 97 1.29 -18.92 -10.79
CA SER A 97 0.72 -17.58 -10.60
C SER A 97 1.16 -16.93 -9.28
N ALA A 98 1.27 -17.71 -8.22
CA ALA A 98 1.74 -17.22 -6.93
C ALA A 98 3.22 -16.79 -6.99
N GLU A 99 4.08 -17.62 -7.58
CA GLU A 99 5.49 -17.30 -7.79
C GLU A 99 5.68 -16.06 -8.66
N GLN A 100 4.88 -15.93 -9.74
CA GLN A 100 4.90 -14.76 -10.62
C GLN A 100 4.49 -13.50 -9.86
N ALA A 101 3.40 -13.53 -9.06
CA ALA A 101 2.96 -12.41 -8.25
C ALA A 101 4.02 -11.97 -7.22
N TRP A 102 4.71 -12.91 -6.58
CA TRP A 102 5.78 -12.61 -5.64
C TRP A 102 7.01 -12.01 -6.32
N ARG A 103 7.42 -12.55 -7.47
CA ARG A 103 8.52 -11.95 -8.28
C ARG A 103 8.16 -10.55 -8.75
N ARG A 104 6.91 -10.33 -9.18
CA ARG A 104 6.40 -9.02 -9.59
C ARG A 104 6.42 -8.01 -8.43
N SER A 105 6.02 -8.44 -7.24
CA SER A 105 6.09 -7.59 -6.04
C SER A 105 7.54 -7.21 -5.70
N ARG A 106 8.47 -8.16 -5.80
CA ARG A 106 9.90 -7.88 -5.57
C ARG A 106 10.47 -6.91 -6.60
N LEU A 107 10.13 -7.09 -7.87
CA LEU A 107 10.53 -6.17 -8.94
C LEU A 107 9.99 -4.76 -8.68
N ALA A 108 8.73 -4.64 -8.27
CA ALA A 108 8.11 -3.34 -7.98
C ALA A 108 8.82 -2.57 -6.86
N VAL A 109 9.22 -3.23 -5.77
CA VAL A 109 10.00 -2.57 -4.70
C VAL A 109 11.36 -2.10 -5.21
N SER A 110 12.03 -2.90 -6.05
CA SER A 110 13.28 -2.51 -6.69
C SER A 110 13.12 -1.33 -7.64
N ASN A 111 12.10 -1.37 -8.50
CA ASN A 111 11.76 -0.29 -9.44
C ASN A 111 11.41 1.01 -8.71
N LEU A 112 10.61 0.92 -7.64
CA LEU A 112 10.29 2.08 -6.81
C LEU A 112 11.54 2.73 -6.22
N ALA A 113 12.47 1.92 -5.69
CA ALA A 113 13.72 2.44 -5.15
C ALA A 113 14.57 3.11 -6.24
N GLY A 114 14.66 2.52 -7.43
CA GLY A 114 15.32 3.09 -8.61
C GLY A 114 14.67 4.39 -9.03
N ARG A 115 13.34 4.45 -9.12
CA ARG A 115 12.59 5.64 -9.51
C ARG A 115 12.74 6.79 -8.52
N ILE A 116 12.75 6.50 -7.22
CA ILE A 116 13.00 7.51 -6.17
C ILE A 116 14.40 8.12 -6.34
N ALA A 117 15.41 7.30 -6.63
CA ALA A 117 16.77 7.76 -6.86
C ALA A 117 16.88 8.62 -8.13
N GLU A 118 16.32 8.16 -9.25
CA GLU A 118 16.27 8.86 -10.52
C GLU A 118 15.64 10.26 -10.39
N LEU A 119 14.51 10.34 -9.70
CA LEU A 119 13.79 11.59 -9.45
C LEU A 119 14.41 12.45 -8.35
N SER A 120 15.44 11.96 -7.67
CA SER A 120 16.09 12.63 -6.55
C SER A 120 15.11 13.02 -5.43
N ILE A 121 14.12 12.17 -5.14
CA ILE A 121 13.11 12.45 -4.09
C ILE A 121 13.68 12.09 -2.72
N ASN A 122 13.89 13.12 -1.88
CA ASN A 122 14.34 12.92 -0.49
C ASN A 122 13.17 12.48 0.41
N CYS A 123 12.80 11.22 0.37
CA CYS A 123 11.77 10.62 1.22
C CYS A 123 12.33 9.78 2.39
N ARG A 124 13.59 9.99 2.78
CA ARG A 124 14.29 9.22 3.83
C ARG A 124 14.29 7.70 3.54
N LEU A 125 14.43 7.34 2.28
CA LEU A 125 14.51 5.95 1.88
C LEU A 125 15.72 5.27 2.53
N SER A 126 15.50 4.10 3.12
CA SER A 126 16.54 3.19 3.60
C SER A 126 16.25 1.77 3.10
N ARG A 127 17.28 1.04 2.69
CA ARG A 127 17.19 -0.40 2.43
C ARG A 127 17.22 -1.12 3.77
N ALA A 128 16.39 -2.13 3.92
CA ALA A 128 16.30 -2.94 5.14
C ALA A 128 15.99 -4.40 4.78
N PRO A 129 16.56 -5.39 5.48
CA PRO A 129 16.06 -6.75 5.41
C PRO A 129 14.71 -6.84 6.11
N SER A 130 13.99 -7.94 5.88
CA SER A 130 12.80 -8.31 6.66
C SER A 130 13.04 -9.57 7.46
N LEU A 131 12.39 -9.66 8.60
CA LEU A 131 12.28 -10.85 9.45
C LEU A 131 10.81 -11.25 9.56
N TYR A 132 10.46 -12.40 8.97
CA TYR A 132 9.16 -13.02 9.15
C TYR A 132 9.25 -14.03 10.27
N LEU A 133 8.77 -13.67 11.45
CA LEU A 133 8.91 -14.44 12.67
C LEU A 133 7.90 -15.58 12.73
N ALA A 134 8.32 -16.73 13.27
CA ALA A 134 7.42 -17.82 13.61
C ALA A 134 6.30 -17.36 14.55
N GLY A 135 5.10 -17.87 14.32
CA GLY A 135 3.92 -17.49 15.07
C GLY A 135 2.82 -18.55 15.05
N THR A 136 1.60 -18.13 15.34
CA THR A 136 0.43 -19.02 15.45
C THR A 136 -0.09 -19.52 14.10
N VAL A 137 0.20 -18.82 13.00
CA VAL A 137 -0.24 -19.16 11.64
C VAL A 137 0.80 -20.04 10.94
N LEU A 138 2.08 -19.68 11.02
CA LEU A 138 3.18 -20.50 10.53
C LEU A 138 4.21 -20.70 11.67
N GLY A 139 4.31 -21.95 12.12
CA GLY A 139 5.36 -22.37 13.06
C GLY A 139 6.71 -22.62 12.35
N PRO A 140 7.73 -23.09 13.10
CA PRO A 140 9.08 -23.27 12.57
C PRO A 140 9.17 -24.20 11.36
N SER A 141 8.39 -25.29 11.32
CA SER A 141 8.39 -26.23 10.20
C SER A 141 7.84 -25.57 8.94
N GLN A 142 6.67 -24.92 9.04
CA GLN A 142 6.05 -24.24 7.92
C GLN A 142 6.90 -23.06 7.40
N LEU A 143 7.66 -22.40 8.29
CA LEU A 143 8.60 -21.36 7.84
C LEU A 143 9.79 -21.94 7.05
N ARG A 144 10.24 -23.16 7.34
CA ARG A 144 11.24 -23.84 6.52
C ARG A 144 10.68 -24.17 5.14
N ASP A 145 9.47 -24.70 5.08
CA ASP A 145 8.79 -25.01 3.82
C ASP A 145 8.57 -23.74 2.99
N GLU A 146 8.15 -22.65 3.63
CA GLU A 146 7.99 -21.34 3.00
C GLU A 146 9.34 -20.78 2.49
N THR A 147 10.42 -20.95 3.26
CA THR A 147 11.78 -20.55 2.85
C THR A 147 12.20 -21.29 1.58
N GLU A 148 11.97 -22.58 1.53
CA GLU A 148 12.32 -23.41 0.36
C GLU A 148 11.46 -23.04 -0.84
N ALA A 149 10.15 -22.82 -0.65
CA ALA A 149 9.25 -22.36 -1.71
C ALA A 149 9.71 -21.02 -2.30
N ARG A 150 10.13 -20.05 -1.46
CA ARG A 150 10.69 -18.77 -1.91
C ARG A 150 11.96 -18.97 -2.73
N ARG A 151 12.87 -19.84 -2.29
CA ARG A 151 14.12 -20.14 -3.02
C ARG A 151 13.82 -20.75 -4.40
N GLN A 152 12.90 -21.72 -4.47
CA GLN A 152 12.48 -22.33 -5.73
C GLN A 152 11.85 -21.31 -6.68
N ALA A 153 11.17 -20.29 -6.14
CA ALA A 153 10.64 -19.18 -6.92
C ALA A 153 11.72 -18.15 -7.35
N GLY A 154 13.01 -18.38 -7.05
CA GLY A 154 14.11 -17.45 -7.34
C GLY A 154 14.19 -16.25 -6.39
N ILE A 155 13.58 -16.35 -5.21
CA ILE A 155 13.59 -15.31 -4.18
C ILE A 155 14.55 -15.73 -3.07
N ALA A 156 15.62 -14.94 -2.86
CA ALA A 156 16.59 -15.21 -1.82
C ALA A 156 15.94 -15.09 -0.43
N ALA A 157 15.96 -16.18 0.32
CA ALA A 157 15.44 -16.28 1.67
C ALA A 157 16.31 -17.21 2.52
N THR A 158 16.46 -16.91 3.80
CA THR A 158 17.24 -17.71 4.74
C THR A 158 16.43 -17.98 5.99
N TYR A 159 16.22 -19.24 6.31
CA TYR A 159 15.66 -19.61 7.61
C TYR A 159 16.70 -19.42 8.72
N LEU A 160 16.32 -18.68 9.73
CA LEU A 160 17.09 -18.52 10.98
C LEU A 160 16.45 -19.36 12.06
N ALA A 161 17.22 -20.30 12.61
CA ALA A 161 16.82 -21.04 13.80
C ALA A 161 16.86 -20.13 15.04
N PRO A 162 16.30 -20.55 16.20
CA PRO A 162 16.20 -19.71 17.39
C PRO A 162 17.54 -19.11 17.83
N ALA A 163 18.61 -19.90 17.92
CA ALA A 163 19.90 -19.42 18.39
C ALA A 163 20.56 -18.37 17.48
N PRO A 164 20.67 -18.55 16.13
CA PRO A 164 21.11 -17.51 15.22
C PRO A 164 20.22 -16.26 15.23
N LEU A 165 18.90 -16.40 15.38
CA LEU A 165 17.98 -15.27 15.46
C LEU A 165 18.23 -14.44 16.72
N ALA A 166 18.34 -15.09 17.88
CA ALA A 166 18.64 -14.43 19.15
C ALA A 166 20.02 -13.76 19.11
N ALA A 167 21.06 -14.48 18.66
CA ALA A 167 22.43 -13.96 18.59
C ALA A 167 22.57 -12.73 17.68
N ARG A 168 21.88 -12.72 16.53
CA ARG A 168 22.03 -11.62 15.57
C ARG A 168 21.09 -10.45 15.84
N PHE A 169 19.85 -10.70 16.25
CA PHE A 169 18.82 -9.65 16.32
C PHE A 169 18.29 -9.42 17.73
N GLY A 170 18.71 -10.21 18.72
CA GLY A 170 18.19 -10.15 20.09
C GLY A 170 16.71 -10.57 20.22
N ILE A 171 16.21 -11.37 19.27
CA ILE A 171 14.81 -11.77 19.20
C ILE A 171 14.67 -13.23 19.62
N GLU A 172 13.95 -13.45 20.72
CA GLU A 172 13.60 -14.79 21.20
C GLU A 172 12.30 -15.27 20.53
N ARG A 173 12.42 -16.05 19.47
CA ARG A 173 11.33 -16.72 18.73
C ARG A 173 11.82 -18.07 18.21
N ASP A 174 10.87 -18.95 17.88
CA ASP A 174 11.13 -20.31 17.40
C ASP A 174 11.76 -20.37 16.00
N GLY A 175 11.98 -19.22 15.36
CA GLY A 175 12.65 -19.05 14.09
C GLY A 175 12.11 -17.88 13.31
N ALA A 176 12.78 -17.58 12.20
CA ALA A 176 12.38 -16.52 11.28
C ALA A 176 12.85 -16.82 9.86
N ILE A 177 12.20 -16.19 8.88
CA ILE A 177 12.74 -16.05 7.52
C ILE A 177 13.37 -14.67 7.39
N LEU A 178 14.65 -14.63 7.06
CA LEU A 178 15.37 -13.42 6.69
C LEU A 178 15.32 -13.25 5.17
N SER A 179 14.84 -12.11 4.70
CA SER A 179 14.82 -11.74 3.28
C SER A 179 15.46 -10.37 3.07
N HIS A 180 15.94 -10.11 1.85
CA HIS A 180 16.56 -8.85 1.47
C HIS A 180 15.87 -8.24 0.24
N GLY A 181 15.94 -6.92 0.09
CA GLY A 181 15.34 -6.21 -1.05
C GLY A 181 14.14 -5.36 -0.68
N ASN A 182 13.88 -5.17 0.59
CA ASN A 182 12.84 -4.30 1.12
C ASN A 182 13.37 -2.88 1.39
N ILE A 183 12.46 -1.94 1.54
CA ILE A 183 12.79 -0.54 1.85
C ILE A 183 11.84 0.02 2.91
N ALA A 184 12.32 1.03 3.60
CA ALA A 184 11.54 1.87 4.49
C ALA A 184 11.66 3.32 4.06
N LEU A 185 10.60 4.11 4.21
CA LEU A 185 10.59 5.50 3.77
C LEU A 185 9.54 6.35 4.52
N ASP A 186 9.54 7.66 4.27
CA ASP A 186 8.46 8.57 4.65
C ASP A 186 7.44 8.66 3.49
N PRO A 187 6.23 8.11 3.64
CA PRO A 187 5.25 8.03 2.56
C PRO A 187 4.69 9.40 2.16
N ARG A 188 4.66 10.37 3.08
CA ARG A 188 4.21 11.73 2.78
C ARG A 188 5.21 12.48 1.91
N LYS A 189 6.50 12.33 2.24
CA LYS A 189 7.57 12.93 1.44
C LYS A 189 7.65 12.32 0.04
N LEU A 190 7.50 11.01 -0.06
CA LEU A 190 7.44 10.32 -1.35
C LEU A 190 6.26 10.83 -2.18
N THR A 191 5.06 10.80 -1.63
CA THR A 191 3.86 11.25 -2.35
C THR A 191 3.96 12.71 -2.78
N ALA A 192 4.45 13.60 -1.90
CA ALA A 192 4.66 14.99 -2.24
C ALA A 192 5.69 15.16 -3.35
N GLY A 193 6.82 14.46 -3.27
CA GLY A 193 7.86 14.50 -4.29
C GLY A 193 7.36 14.07 -5.67
N LEU A 194 6.59 12.98 -5.74
CA LEU A 194 6.00 12.48 -7.00
C LEU A 194 5.02 13.49 -7.60
N LEU A 195 4.12 14.07 -6.80
CA LEU A 195 3.18 15.09 -7.27
C LEU A 195 3.90 16.37 -7.73
N LEU A 196 4.98 16.76 -7.07
CA LEU A 196 5.80 17.90 -7.51
C LEU A 196 6.49 17.59 -8.85
N LYS A 197 6.99 16.37 -9.05
CA LYS A 197 7.55 15.94 -10.35
C LYS A 197 6.50 15.92 -11.46
N ALA A 198 5.28 15.49 -11.17
CA ALA A 198 4.18 15.59 -12.12
C ALA A 198 3.84 17.05 -12.46
N LEU A 199 3.84 17.96 -11.47
CA LEU A 199 3.66 19.41 -11.70
C LEU A 199 4.76 20.02 -12.56
N GLU A 200 6.05 19.67 -12.32
CA GLU A 200 7.17 20.08 -13.17
C GLU A 200 6.95 19.71 -14.64
N ARG A 201 6.25 18.58 -14.89
CA ARG A 201 5.86 18.09 -16.21
C ARG A 201 4.45 18.56 -16.64
N LYS A 202 3.96 19.65 -16.04
CA LYS A 202 2.70 20.33 -16.40
C LYS A 202 1.41 19.57 -16.07
N ALA A 203 1.44 18.60 -15.14
CA ALA A 203 0.20 18.10 -14.56
C ALA A 203 -0.58 19.25 -13.90
N ARG A 204 -1.90 19.16 -13.92
CA ARG A 204 -2.78 20.14 -13.25
C ARG A 204 -3.45 19.45 -12.05
N LEU A 205 -3.23 19.98 -10.87
CA LEU A 205 -3.76 19.45 -9.63
C LEU A 205 -4.84 20.37 -9.07
N TYR A 206 -6.05 19.84 -8.92
CA TYR A 206 -7.18 20.60 -8.39
C TYR A 206 -7.69 20.00 -7.07
N ALA A 207 -7.77 20.83 -6.03
CA ALA A 207 -8.34 20.46 -4.75
C ALA A 207 -8.83 21.70 -3.96
N PRO A 208 -9.91 21.58 -3.18
CA PRO A 208 -10.75 20.39 -3.04
C PRO A 208 -11.72 20.24 -4.23
N VAL A 209 -11.72 19.07 -4.88
CA VAL A 209 -12.64 18.74 -5.96
C VAL A 209 -13.17 17.32 -5.79
N GLU A 210 -14.48 17.17 -5.77
CA GLU A 210 -15.17 15.89 -5.62
C GLU A 210 -15.85 15.49 -6.93
N ALA A 211 -15.46 14.34 -7.51
CA ALA A 211 -16.17 13.73 -8.62
C ALA A 211 -17.54 13.21 -8.15
N THR A 212 -18.60 13.50 -8.90
CA THR A 212 -19.98 13.10 -8.57
C THR A 212 -20.54 12.06 -9.51
N THR A 213 -20.32 12.23 -10.81
CA THR A 213 -20.80 11.32 -11.87
C THR A 213 -19.68 11.05 -12.84
N ILE A 214 -19.59 9.84 -13.34
CA ILE A 214 -18.63 9.42 -14.36
C ILE A 214 -19.44 8.81 -15.50
N GLU A 215 -19.40 9.45 -16.64
CA GLU A 215 -20.10 9.03 -17.86
C GLU A 215 -19.06 8.56 -18.89
N ASP A 216 -19.07 7.24 -19.16
CA ASP A 216 -18.16 6.59 -20.10
C ASP A 216 -18.80 6.48 -21.47
N SER A 217 -18.08 6.85 -22.50
CA SER A 217 -18.47 6.74 -23.90
C SER A 217 -17.39 6.06 -24.74
N ALA A 218 -17.70 5.72 -25.97
CA ALA A 218 -16.73 5.12 -26.88
C ALA A 218 -15.52 6.04 -27.22
N LYS A 219 -15.62 7.35 -26.98
CA LYS A 219 -14.58 8.31 -27.33
C LYS A 219 -13.84 8.89 -26.12
N GLU A 220 -14.58 9.20 -25.08
CA GLU A 220 -14.05 9.92 -23.92
C GLU A 220 -14.92 9.65 -22.67
N VAL A 221 -14.39 9.99 -21.53
CA VAL A 221 -15.09 9.94 -20.24
C VAL A 221 -15.32 11.36 -19.76
N VAL A 222 -16.55 11.68 -19.39
CA VAL A 222 -16.93 12.96 -18.79
C VAL A 222 -17.17 12.77 -17.30
N VAL A 223 -16.46 13.53 -16.48
CA VAL A 223 -16.58 13.50 -15.02
C VAL A 223 -17.17 14.82 -14.53
N ALA A 224 -18.37 14.76 -14.00
CA ALA A 224 -18.99 15.89 -13.32
C ALA A 224 -18.40 16.06 -11.90
N THR A 225 -18.28 17.30 -11.45
CA THR A 225 -17.77 17.62 -10.11
C THR A 225 -18.80 18.35 -9.27
N ARG A 226 -18.63 18.26 -7.95
CA ARG A 226 -19.45 19.07 -7.02
C ARG A 226 -19.10 20.55 -7.19
N GLY A 227 -20.01 21.34 -7.67
CA GLY A 227 -19.81 22.78 -7.89
C GLY A 227 -19.69 23.20 -9.35
N SER A 228 -19.96 22.30 -10.31
CA SER A 228 -20.32 22.49 -11.70
C SER A 228 -19.26 22.31 -12.78
N PRO A 229 -17.97 22.67 -12.68
CA PRO A 229 -17.08 22.37 -13.80
C PRO A 229 -16.99 20.87 -14.08
N THR A 230 -16.89 20.49 -15.33
CA THR A 230 -16.70 19.12 -15.80
C THR A 230 -15.25 18.88 -16.22
N ILE A 231 -14.83 17.60 -16.18
CA ILE A 231 -13.52 17.19 -16.69
C ILE A 231 -13.74 16.13 -17.73
N THR A 232 -13.26 16.37 -18.94
CA THR A 232 -13.28 15.41 -20.04
C THR A 232 -11.90 14.79 -20.20
N ALA A 233 -11.81 13.46 -20.25
CA ALA A 233 -10.56 12.74 -20.43
C ALA A 233 -10.72 11.55 -21.36
N GLN A 234 -9.62 11.12 -22.00
CA GLN A 234 -9.62 9.88 -22.79
C GLN A 234 -9.66 8.66 -21.85
N HIS A 235 -9.01 8.77 -20.70
CA HIS A 235 -8.99 7.74 -19.67
C HIS A 235 -9.21 8.34 -18.28
N VAL A 236 -9.88 7.61 -17.42
CA VAL A 236 -10.05 7.96 -15.99
C VAL A 236 -9.44 6.87 -15.14
N LEU A 237 -8.64 7.28 -14.15
CA LEU A 237 -8.07 6.39 -13.16
C LEU A 237 -8.66 6.66 -11.79
N LEU A 238 -9.24 5.63 -11.17
CA LEU A 238 -9.76 5.65 -9.82
C LEU A 238 -8.67 5.20 -8.84
N ALA A 239 -7.92 6.16 -8.28
CA ALA A 239 -6.95 5.95 -7.22
C ALA A 239 -7.53 6.39 -5.86
N THR A 240 -8.80 6.06 -5.61
CA THR A 240 -9.59 6.55 -4.48
C THR A 240 -9.33 5.80 -3.16
N GLY A 241 -8.34 4.90 -3.17
CA GLY A 241 -7.98 4.10 -1.99
C GLY A 241 -9.09 3.15 -1.59
N TYR A 242 -9.65 3.35 -0.40
CA TYR A 242 -10.70 2.47 0.14
C TYR A 242 -12.12 3.03 -0.03
N GLU A 243 -12.26 4.16 -0.72
CA GLU A 243 -13.54 4.81 -1.00
C GLU A 243 -13.93 4.53 -2.46
N LEU A 244 -14.52 3.35 -2.67
CA LEU A 244 -14.87 2.87 -3.99
C LEU A 244 -16.12 3.56 -4.53
N THR A 245 -16.16 3.80 -5.83
CA THR A 245 -17.35 4.21 -6.57
C THR A 245 -18.21 2.99 -6.90
N ASP A 246 -19.51 3.20 -7.14
CA ASP A 246 -20.48 2.12 -7.40
C ASP A 246 -20.15 1.30 -8.67
N ILE A 247 -19.39 1.86 -9.61
CA ILE A 247 -18.95 1.17 -10.83
C ILE A 247 -17.81 0.18 -10.59
N VAL A 248 -17.12 0.23 -9.43
CA VAL A 248 -16.01 -0.67 -9.12
C VAL A 248 -16.54 -1.96 -8.49
N PRO A 249 -16.29 -3.13 -9.09
CA PRO A 249 -16.69 -4.40 -8.50
C PRO A 249 -16.02 -4.63 -7.14
N ALA A 250 -16.79 -4.73 -6.07
CA ALA A 250 -16.27 -4.80 -4.70
C ALA A 250 -16.55 -6.14 -3.99
N ALA A 251 -17.10 -7.14 -4.67
CA ALA A 251 -17.58 -8.38 -4.04
C ALA A 251 -16.49 -9.16 -3.26
N ALA A 252 -15.23 -9.08 -3.67
CA ALA A 252 -14.11 -9.75 -3.00
C ALA A 252 -13.23 -8.79 -2.19
N HIS A 253 -13.72 -7.58 -1.91
CA HIS A 253 -13.00 -6.55 -1.17
C HIS A 253 -13.68 -6.25 0.15
N ARG A 254 -12.91 -6.24 1.23
CA ARG A 254 -13.36 -5.83 2.57
C ARG A 254 -12.47 -4.70 3.07
N VAL A 255 -13.06 -3.81 3.83
CA VAL A 255 -12.32 -2.76 4.55
C VAL A 255 -12.31 -3.12 6.03
N ILE A 256 -11.13 -3.16 6.62
CA ILE A 256 -10.90 -3.51 8.03
C ILE A 256 -10.25 -2.34 8.77
N SER A 257 -10.28 -2.39 10.08
CA SER A 257 -9.67 -1.39 10.96
C SER A 257 -8.35 -1.91 11.53
N THR A 258 -7.35 -1.03 11.62
CA THR A 258 -6.00 -1.34 12.14
C THR A 258 -5.51 -0.23 13.05
N TRP A 259 -4.55 -0.54 13.92
CA TRP A 259 -3.96 0.41 14.87
C TRP A 259 -2.44 0.37 14.80
N ALA A 260 -1.85 1.51 15.07
CA ALA A 260 -0.41 1.65 15.12
C ALA A 260 0.03 2.65 16.19
N ILE A 261 1.24 2.45 16.67
CA ILE A 261 1.95 3.34 17.59
C ILE A 261 3.31 3.72 17.02
N ALA A 262 3.88 4.80 17.53
CA ALA A 262 5.30 5.06 17.41
C ALA A 262 5.88 5.55 18.74
N THR A 263 7.06 5.05 19.07
CA THR A 263 7.78 5.40 20.30
C THR A 263 8.46 6.76 20.19
N ARG A 264 9.04 7.23 21.29
CA ARG A 264 10.05 8.29 21.23
C ARG A 264 11.29 7.81 20.47
N SER A 265 12.08 8.78 20.00
CA SER A 265 13.38 8.48 19.35
C SER A 265 14.34 7.85 20.36
N GLN A 266 14.92 6.71 20.00
CA GLN A 266 15.88 5.93 20.80
C GLN A 266 16.88 5.20 19.89
N PRO A 267 17.69 5.92 19.08
CA PRO A 267 18.48 5.33 17.99
C PRO A 267 19.50 4.28 18.45
N ARG A 268 19.98 4.37 19.70
CA ARG A 268 20.94 3.42 20.27
C ARG A 268 20.32 2.07 20.64
N LYS A 269 19.00 1.94 20.61
CA LYS A 269 18.27 0.73 20.99
C LYS A 269 17.62 0.04 19.79
N ILE A 270 17.86 0.53 18.59
CA ILE A 270 17.35 -0.11 17.38
C ILE A 270 18.15 -1.37 17.10
N TRP A 271 17.45 -2.44 16.80
CA TRP A 271 18.02 -3.73 16.45
C TRP A 271 18.82 -3.66 15.14
N PRO A 272 19.73 -4.63 14.91
CA PRO A 272 20.62 -4.65 13.75
C PRO A 272 19.89 -4.50 12.42
N ASP A 273 20.55 -3.81 11.51
CA ASP A 273 20.08 -3.52 10.14
C ASP A 273 18.73 -2.77 10.06
N ALA A 274 18.17 -2.33 11.20
CA ALA A 274 16.81 -1.79 11.31
C ALA A 274 15.78 -2.65 10.55
N ALA A 275 15.94 -3.98 10.63
CA ALA A 275 15.16 -4.95 9.88
C ALA A 275 13.66 -4.69 10.04
N LEU A 276 12.90 -4.83 8.97
CA LEU A 276 11.44 -4.81 9.01
C LEU A 276 10.97 -6.12 9.66
N ILE A 277 10.17 -6.04 10.69
CA ILE A 277 9.73 -7.20 11.45
C ILE A 277 8.25 -7.40 11.25
N TRP A 278 7.83 -8.63 11.06
CA TRP A 278 6.43 -9.02 11.02
C TRP A 278 6.26 -10.48 11.44
N GLU A 279 5.10 -10.81 12.02
CA GLU A 279 4.84 -12.12 12.62
C GLU A 279 3.89 -12.95 11.76
N ALA A 280 4.15 -14.24 11.65
CA ALA A 280 3.24 -15.23 11.11
C ALA A 280 2.16 -15.61 12.15
N SER A 281 1.45 -14.64 12.67
CA SER A 281 0.44 -14.79 13.75
C SER A 281 -0.87 -14.13 13.39
N ASP A 282 -1.95 -14.54 14.06
CA ASP A 282 -3.22 -13.83 14.07
C ASP A 282 -3.70 -13.74 15.53
N PRO A 283 -3.88 -12.53 16.08
CA PRO A 283 -3.51 -11.22 15.51
C PRO A 283 -1.98 -11.02 15.46
N TYR A 284 -1.49 -10.50 14.35
CA TYR A 284 -0.06 -10.28 14.11
C TYR A 284 0.44 -8.95 14.68
N LEU A 285 1.76 -8.84 14.72
CA LEU A 285 2.49 -7.60 14.99
C LEU A 285 3.48 -7.38 13.85
N TYR A 286 3.65 -6.13 13.47
CA TYR A 286 4.77 -5.71 12.63
C TYR A 286 5.44 -4.47 13.22
N ALA A 287 6.74 -4.33 12.97
CA ALA A 287 7.52 -3.20 13.47
C ALA A 287 8.63 -2.79 12.50
N ARG A 288 8.96 -1.50 12.52
CA ARG A 288 10.13 -0.95 11.86
C ARG A 288 10.69 0.26 12.61
N ALA A 289 11.96 0.57 12.37
CA ALA A 289 12.56 1.82 12.82
C ALA A 289 12.39 2.94 11.79
N THR A 290 12.37 4.18 12.26
CA THR A 290 12.55 5.39 11.44
C THR A 290 14.01 5.81 11.44
N ALA A 291 14.43 6.65 10.49
CA ALA A 291 15.81 7.12 10.40
C ALA A 291 16.31 7.89 11.65
N ASP A 292 15.41 8.46 12.43
CA ASP A 292 15.71 9.13 13.70
C ASP A 292 15.53 8.22 14.93
N GLY A 293 15.34 6.91 14.72
CA GLY A 293 15.31 5.91 15.80
C GLY A 293 14.00 5.80 16.57
N ARG A 294 12.87 6.22 16.00
CA ARG A 294 11.55 5.84 16.53
C ARG A 294 11.20 4.44 16.06
N VAL A 295 10.49 3.68 16.87
CA VAL A 295 9.92 2.41 16.46
C VAL A 295 8.44 2.59 16.16
N ILE A 296 8.06 2.32 14.92
CA ILE A 296 6.65 2.20 14.50
C ILE A 296 6.26 0.74 14.68
N CYS A 297 5.13 0.49 15.31
CA CYS A 297 4.57 -0.84 15.52
C CYS A 297 3.08 -0.82 15.24
N GLY A 298 2.58 -1.80 14.50
CA GLY A 298 1.16 -1.92 14.16
C GLY A 298 0.67 -3.36 14.15
N GLY A 299 -0.64 -3.50 13.89
CA GLY A 299 -1.38 -4.75 13.93
C GLY A 299 -2.68 -4.64 14.72
N GLU A 300 -3.09 -5.75 15.36
CA GLU A 300 -4.32 -5.82 16.14
C GLU A 300 -5.59 -5.56 15.32
N ASP A 301 -5.58 -5.96 14.05
CA ASP A 301 -6.63 -5.71 13.08
C ASP A 301 -7.97 -6.29 13.51
N GLU A 302 -9.06 -5.64 13.13
CA GLU A 302 -10.43 -6.12 13.35
C GLU A 302 -11.31 -5.90 12.12
N ASP A 303 -12.17 -6.87 11.82
CA ASP A 303 -13.04 -6.89 10.64
C ASP A 303 -14.30 -6.03 10.87
N PHE A 304 -14.10 -4.72 10.91
CA PHE A 304 -15.16 -3.72 10.90
C PHE A 304 -14.66 -2.36 10.40
N ILE A 305 -15.59 -1.49 9.97
CA ILE A 305 -15.28 -0.16 9.43
C ILE A 305 -15.94 0.98 10.25
N ASP A 306 -16.63 0.66 11.34
CA ASP A 306 -17.26 1.66 12.18
C ASP A 306 -16.23 2.60 12.80
N LYS A 307 -16.35 3.89 12.49
CA LYS A 307 -15.40 4.92 12.88
C LYS A 307 -15.38 5.14 14.40
N GLU A 308 -16.54 5.25 15.01
CA GLU A 308 -16.64 5.58 16.43
C GLU A 308 -16.08 4.43 17.28
N ARG A 309 -16.45 3.20 16.94
CA ARG A 309 -15.91 1.99 17.55
C ARG A 309 -14.39 1.89 17.35
N ARG A 310 -13.90 2.14 16.13
CA ARG A 310 -12.47 2.10 15.81
C ARG A 310 -11.69 3.12 16.66
N ASP A 311 -12.17 4.35 16.73
CA ASP A 311 -11.49 5.44 17.40
C ASP A 311 -11.52 5.25 18.94
N ALA A 312 -12.60 4.72 19.50
CA ALA A 312 -12.69 4.37 20.91
C ALA A 312 -11.66 3.31 21.33
N LEU A 313 -11.22 2.46 20.43
CA LEU A 313 -10.25 1.41 20.71
C LEU A 313 -8.77 1.88 20.66
N ILE A 314 -8.47 3.10 20.24
CA ILE A 314 -7.09 3.60 20.09
C ILE A 314 -6.27 3.38 21.36
N ALA A 315 -6.77 3.81 22.51
CA ALA A 315 -6.03 3.70 23.78
C ALA A 315 -5.73 2.24 24.17
N GLY A 316 -6.72 1.37 24.12
CA GLY A 316 -6.57 -0.05 24.47
C GLY A 316 -5.67 -0.80 23.51
N LYS A 317 -5.81 -0.58 22.19
CA LYS A 317 -4.97 -1.18 21.15
C LYS A 317 -3.52 -0.70 21.26
N SER A 318 -3.31 0.59 21.52
CA SER A 318 -1.97 1.16 21.72
C SER A 318 -1.22 0.51 22.88
N LEU A 319 -1.88 0.28 24.00
CA LEU A 319 -1.30 -0.42 25.14
C LEU A 319 -0.96 -1.89 24.82
N ARG A 320 -1.82 -2.58 24.06
CA ARG A 320 -1.53 -3.96 23.62
C ARG A 320 -0.32 -4.01 22.68
N LEU A 321 -0.25 -3.13 21.67
CA LEU A 321 0.89 -3.04 20.77
C LEU A 321 2.18 -2.72 21.53
N ALA A 322 2.16 -1.74 22.43
CA ALA A 322 3.32 -1.40 23.27
C ALA A 322 3.80 -2.61 24.11
N ARG A 323 2.87 -3.36 24.69
CA ARG A 323 3.20 -4.57 25.47
C ARG A 323 3.77 -5.68 24.60
N LYS A 324 3.19 -5.94 23.42
CA LYS A 324 3.72 -6.92 22.46
C LYS A 324 5.13 -6.54 22.00
N LEU A 325 5.33 -5.27 21.65
CA LEU A 325 6.64 -4.75 21.24
C LEU A 325 7.68 -4.88 22.37
N GLY A 326 7.31 -4.59 23.61
CA GLY A 326 8.19 -4.74 24.77
C GLY A 326 8.58 -6.20 25.10
N ARG A 327 7.70 -7.15 24.76
CA ARG A 327 8.06 -8.58 24.85
C ARG A 327 9.06 -9.00 23.78
N LEU A 328 8.99 -8.38 22.61
CA LEU A 328 9.93 -8.65 21.52
C LEU A 328 11.29 -7.97 21.75
N PHE A 329 11.27 -6.77 22.33
CA PHE A 329 12.44 -5.93 22.60
C PHE A 329 12.37 -5.36 24.03
N PRO A 330 12.81 -6.11 25.04
CA PRO A 330 12.70 -5.70 26.46
C PRO A 330 13.41 -4.37 26.79
N ASP A 331 14.48 -4.05 26.08
CA ASP A 331 15.27 -2.83 26.30
C ASP A 331 14.67 -1.57 25.69
N LEU A 332 13.64 -1.69 24.86
CA LEU A 332 12.98 -0.52 24.26
C LEU A 332 12.04 0.17 25.25
N ASP A 333 12.04 1.51 25.25
CA ASP A 333 10.92 2.26 25.80
C ASP A 333 9.75 2.23 24.79
N THR A 334 8.79 1.36 25.06
CA THR A 334 7.67 1.11 24.17
C THR A 334 6.48 2.04 24.39
N ARG A 335 6.58 3.01 25.30
CA ARG A 335 5.52 4.00 25.55
C ARG A 335 5.21 4.77 24.25
N PRO A 336 3.93 4.81 23.82
CA PRO A 336 3.57 5.52 22.60
C PRO A 336 3.75 7.04 22.74
N ASP A 337 4.56 7.64 21.85
CA ASP A 337 4.60 9.10 21.63
C ASP A 337 3.53 9.49 20.58
N PHE A 338 3.24 8.58 19.66
CA PHE A 338 2.18 8.69 18.66
C PHE A 338 1.31 7.43 18.70
N ALA A 339 0.00 7.63 18.54
CA ALA A 339 -0.97 6.56 18.43
C ALA A 339 -2.05 6.95 17.41
N TRP A 340 -2.35 6.05 16.49
CA TRP A 340 -3.36 6.29 15.48
C TRP A 340 -4.02 4.98 15.05
N THR A 341 -5.09 5.16 14.30
CA THR A 341 -5.80 4.09 13.63
C THR A 341 -6.00 4.43 12.17
N GLY A 342 -6.20 3.43 11.36
CA GLY A 342 -6.54 3.55 9.96
C GLY A 342 -7.47 2.44 9.52
N SER A 343 -8.00 2.60 8.31
CA SER A 343 -8.71 1.52 7.62
C SER A 343 -7.90 1.14 6.39
N PHE A 344 -7.90 -0.14 6.03
CA PHE A 344 -7.33 -0.60 4.78
C PHE A 344 -8.20 -1.68 4.13
N GLY A 345 -8.11 -1.77 2.81
CA GLY A 345 -8.87 -2.74 2.04
C GLY A 345 -8.06 -4.01 1.83
N THR A 346 -8.68 -5.15 2.06
CA THR A 346 -8.09 -6.47 1.82
C THR A 346 -8.91 -7.27 0.81
N THR A 347 -8.28 -8.24 0.18
CA THR A 347 -8.91 -9.19 -0.73
C THR A 347 -8.64 -10.61 -0.23
N THR A 348 -9.42 -11.57 -0.70
CA THR A 348 -9.27 -12.98 -0.31
C THR A 348 -7.86 -13.52 -0.58
N THR A 349 -7.24 -13.12 -1.68
CA THR A 349 -5.90 -13.59 -2.07
C THR A 349 -4.75 -12.72 -1.56
N GLY A 350 -5.04 -11.59 -0.92
CA GLY A 350 -4.03 -10.58 -0.56
C GLY A 350 -3.45 -9.81 -1.76
N LEU A 351 -3.87 -10.13 -3.01
CA LEU A 351 -3.45 -9.40 -4.20
C LEU A 351 -4.43 -8.26 -4.52
N PRO A 352 -3.97 -7.10 -5.02
CA PRO A 352 -4.84 -6.00 -5.40
C PRO A 352 -5.61 -6.29 -6.69
N TYR A 353 -6.61 -5.47 -6.98
CA TYR A 353 -7.23 -5.37 -8.29
C TYR A 353 -6.69 -4.13 -9.00
N ILE A 354 -6.17 -4.30 -10.21
CA ILE A 354 -5.57 -3.24 -11.03
C ILE A 354 -6.02 -3.41 -12.47
N GLY A 355 -6.47 -2.33 -13.10
CA GLY A 355 -6.78 -2.32 -14.53
C GLY A 355 -8.17 -1.80 -14.86
N ALA A 356 -8.60 -2.04 -16.09
CA ALA A 356 -9.89 -1.60 -16.59
C ALA A 356 -11.06 -2.25 -15.85
N ILE A 357 -12.05 -1.46 -15.51
CA ILE A 357 -13.30 -1.94 -14.91
C ILE A 357 -14.10 -2.69 -15.97
N PRO A 358 -14.65 -3.88 -15.69
CA PRO A 358 -15.48 -4.62 -16.63
C PRO A 358 -16.64 -3.78 -17.15
N GLY A 359 -16.77 -3.68 -18.47
CA GLY A 359 -17.76 -2.83 -19.15
C GLY A 359 -17.33 -1.37 -19.33
N HIS A 360 -16.19 -0.95 -18.76
CA HIS A 360 -15.70 0.42 -18.84
C HIS A 360 -14.20 0.45 -19.23
N PRO A 361 -13.86 0.20 -20.50
CA PRO A 361 -12.47 0.04 -20.95
C PRO A 361 -11.61 1.30 -20.77
N ARG A 362 -12.23 2.48 -20.68
CA ARG A 362 -11.54 3.76 -20.45
C ARG A 362 -11.42 4.14 -18.97
N ILE A 363 -12.05 3.38 -18.09
CA ILE A 363 -11.99 3.62 -16.64
C ILE A 363 -11.18 2.50 -15.99
N GLN A 364 -10.07 2.88 -15.40
CA GLN A 364 -9.23 1.96 -14.66
C GLN A 364 -9.35 2.21 -13.15
N ALA A 365 -9.17 1.19 -12.36
CA ALA A 365 -9.19 1.30 -10.90
C ALA A 365 -8.04 0.53 -10.27
N VAL A 366 -7.65 0.98 -9.08
CA VAL A 366 -6.67 0.31 -8.23
C VAL A 366 -7.22 0.19 -6.82
N MET A 367 -7.37 -1.03 -6.30
CA MET A 367 -7.99 -1.28 -5.02
C MET A 367 -7.50 -2.58 -4.35
N GLY A 368 -7.83 -2.76 -3.06
CA GLY A 368 -7.57 -4.03 -2.36
C GLY A 368 -6.11 -4.25 -2.01
N TYR A 369 -5.43 -3.22 -1.59
CA TYR A 369 -3.98 -3.20 -1.42
C TYR A 369 -3.42 -4.06 -0.27
N GLY A 370 -4.25 -4.53 0.68
CA GLY A 370 -3.78 -5.21 1.89
C GLY A 370 -2.73 -4.38 2.64
N GLY A 371 -1.77 -5.06 3.24
CA GLY A 371 -0.61 -4.45 3.90
C GLY A 371 0.46 -3.92 2.91
N ASN A 372 0.42 -4.32 1.64
CA ASN A 372 1.45 -4.01 0.63
C ASN A 372 1.14 -2.79 -0.23
N GLY A 373 0.33 -1.85 0.24
CA GLY A 373 -0.24 -0.75 -0.56
C GLY A 373 0.78 0.06 -1.36
N ILE A 374 1.99 0.29 -0.85
CA ILE A 374 3.02 1.06 -1.55
C ILE A 374 3.65 0.24 -2.69
N ALA A 375 3.99 -1.02 -2.45
CA ALA A 375 4.53 -1.92 -3.49
C ALA A 375 3.49 -2.15 -4.60
N PHE A 376 2.24 -2.39 -4.23
CA PHE A 376 1.15 -2.57 -5.19
C PHE A 376 0.78 -1.29 -5.95
N SER A 377 0.99 -0.12 -5.37
CA SER A 377 0.84 1.15 -6.10
C SER A 377 1.91 1.31 -7.19
N GLN A 378 3.12 0.80 -6.97
CA GLN A 378 4.15 0.76 -8.01
C GLN A 378 3.76 -0.20 -9.14
N ILE A 379 3.29 -1.41 -8.83
CA ILE A 379 2.75 -2.33 -9.86
C ILE A 379 1.64 -1.65 -10.64
N ALA A 380 0.74 -0.96 -9.95
CA ALA A 380 -0.37 -0.25 -10.58
C ALA A 380 0.11 0.85 -11.52
N SER A 381 1.13 1.62 -11.16
CA SER A 381 1.67 2.65 -12.05
C SER A 381 2.24 2.05 -13.33
N GLU A 382 2.93 0.92 -13.25
CA GLU A 382 3.51 0.24 -14.41
C GLU A 382 2.43 -0.37 -15.32
N ILE A 383 1.44 -1.08 -14.76
CA ILE A 383 0.33 -1.69 -15.52
C ILE A 383 -0.52 -0.61 -16.20
N VAL A 384 -0.85 0.46 -15.46
CA VAL A 384 -1.69 1.55 -16.00
C VAL A 384 -0.98 2.32 -17.10
N SER A 385 0.32 2.66 -16.91
CA SER A 385 1.11 3.31 -17.97
C SER A 385 1.20 2.46 -19.23
N ALA A 386 1.49 1.17 -19.10
CA ALA A 386 1.52 0.24 -20.22
C ALA A 386 0.17 0.21 -20.96
N ALA A 387 -0.93 0.06 -20.24
CA ALA A 387 -2.26 -0.01 -20.82
C ALA A 387 -2.66 1.29 -21.55
N ILE A 388 -2.34 2.46 -21.00
CA ILE A 388 -2.62 3.76 -21.63
C ILE A 388 -1.73 4.00 -22.85
N ALA A 389 -0.49 3.51 -22.84
CA ALA A 389 0.42 3.52 -23.98
C ALA A 389 0.03 2.52 -25.08
N GLY A 390 -1.02 1.71 -24.89
CA GLY A 390 -1.44 0.68 -25.83
C GLY A 390 -0.53 -0.55 -25.86
N SER A 391 0.27 -0.76 -24.83
CA SER A 391 1.09 -1.96 -24.63
C SER A 391 0.50 -2.85 -23.55
N GLU A 392 0.88 -4.13 -23.54
CA GLU A 392 0.42 -5.10 -22.53
C GLU A 392 1.54 -5.40 -21.52
N ASP A 393 1.24 -5.18 -20.24
CA ASP A 393 2.09 -5.67 -19.17
C ASP A 393 1.81 -7.17 -18.97
N THR A 394 2.85 -8.00 -19.06
CA THR A 394 2.74 -9.47 -19.02
C THR A 394 2.13 -10.02 -17.74
N ASP A 395 2.19 -9.26 -16.65
CA ASP A 395 1.68 -9.65 -15.33
C ASP A 395 0.27 -9.05 -15.04
N ALA A 396 -0.25 -8.17 -15.92
CA ALA A 396 -1.52 -7.46 -15.70
C ALA A 396 -2.68 -8.42 -15.40
N SER A 397 -2.72 -9.58 -16.05
CA SER A 397 -3.77 -10.59 -15.86
C SER A 397 -3.87 -11.11 -14.42
N LEU A 398 -2.77 -11.14 -13.66
CA LEU A 398 -2.75 -11.57 -12.26
C LEU A 398 -3.57 -10.63 -11.35
N PHE A 399 -3.70 -9.38 -11.74
CA PHE A 399 -4.31 -8.31 -10.95
C PHE A 399 -5.64 -7.84 -11.53
N ALA A 400 -6.03 -8.32 -12.72
CA ALA A 400 -7.22 -7.86 -13.43
C ALA A 400 -8.53 -8.20 -12.69
N PHE A 401 -9.53 -7.33 -12.82
CA PHE A 401 -10.87 -7.54 -12.26
C PHE A 401 -11.58 -8.79 -12.83
N SER A 402 -11.38 -9.11 -14.10
CA SER A 402 -12.06 -10.21 -14.81
C SER A 402 -11.58 -11.60 -14.40
N HIS A 403 -10.30 -11.76 -14.13
CA HIS A 403 -9.70 -13.09 -13.90
C HIS A 403 -10.17 -13.78 -12.59
N ARG A 404 -10.55 -13.00 -11.58
CA ARG A 404 -10.94 -13.53 -10.26
C ARG A 404 -12.44 -13.76 -10.11
N GLN A 405 -13.27 -13.06 -10.85
CA GLN A 405 -14.72 -13.25 -10.84
C GLN A 405 -15.12 -14.62 -11.45
N GLN A 406 -14.38 -15.12 -12.44
CA GLN A 406 -14.65 -16.44 -13.05
C GLN A 406 -14.30 -17.60 -12.12
N ARG A 407 -13.22 -17.52 -11.32
CA ARG A 407 -12.85 -18.58 -10.36
C ARG A 407 -13.80 -18.63 -9.15
N HIS A 408 -14.33 -17.50 -8.71
CA HIS A 408 -15.29 -17.46 -7.61
C HIS A 408 -16.65 -18.08 -8.00
N LYS A 409 -17.06 -17.97 -9.27
CA LYS A 409 -18.23 -18.69 -9.80
C LYS A 409 -18.01 -20.20 -9.89
N GLN A 410 -16.79 -20.65 -10.18
CA GLN A 410 -16.47 -22.08 -10.22
C GLN A 410 -16.36 -22.75 -8.84
N SER A 411 -15.91 -22.02 -7.80
CA SER A 411 -15.85 -22.54 -6.44
C SER A 411 -17.18 -22.55 -5.68
N LEU A 412 -18.22 -21.91 -6.22
CA LEU A 412 -19.59 -21.94 -5.68
C LEU A 412 -20.47 -23.02 -6.35
N ILE A 413 -19.94 -23.74 -7.36
CA ILE A 413 -20.63 -24.78 -8.12
C ILE A 413 -20.06 -26.20 -7.81
N THR A 414 -18.99 -26.24 -7.02
CA THR A 414 -18.41 -27.47 -6.45
C THR A 414 -18.60 -27.51 -4.95
#